data_503d0d1070c85facfa7b6150f4b3d675
#
_entry.id   503d0d1070c85facfa7b6150f4b3d675
#
_cell.length_a   1.000
_cell.length_b   1.000
_cell.length_c   1.000
_cell.angle_alpha   90.00
_cell.angle_beta   90.00
_cell.angle_gamma   90.00
#
_symmetry.space_group_name_H-M   'P 1'
#
loop_
_entity.id
_entity.type
_entity.pdbx_description
1 polymer ?
#
loop_
_entity_poly.entity_id
_entity_poly.type
_entity_poly.pdbx_seq_one_letter_code
_entity_poly.pdbx_strand_id
1 'polypeptide(L)'
;LSFLLDIDVVSEIFIRINLQGKPLNQEDFVMSKISVNEQYGGDYIRNCIDYFCHLLREPSFYQVLQQNETEFFNSEYGKALTWCQNEEQSLYIPSYADVLKVVLISYFGKTRIGDLVHLLSGRDGEKKIFSKKEISKKVSEEAFEKLGAGVKAFVCEENFQGFQKALKKAGYSCSRLLYSQSVLNYCY
;
A
#
# COMPACT_ATOMS: atom_id res chain seq x y z
N LEU A 1 32.16 2.53 -15.19
CA LEU A 1 31.45 1.25 -15.06
C LEU A 1 30.11 1.51 -14.38
N SER A 2 29.08 1.78 -15.17
CA SER A 2 27.70 1.92 -14.72
C SER A 2 27.16 0.52 -14.44
N PHE A 3 27.17 0.10 -13.18
CA PHE A 3 26.40 -1.04 -12.75
C PHE A 3 24.92 -0.61 -12.67
N LEU A 4 24.19 -0.73 -13.76
CA LEU A 4 22.75 -0.88 -13.71
C LEU A 4 22.47 -2.25 -13.06
N LEU A 5 22.46 -2.30 -11.73
CA LEU A 5 21.94 -3.44 -11.01
C LEU A 5 20.47 -3.56 -11.41
N ASP A 6 20.14 -4.65 -12.09
CA ASP A 6 18.77 -5.00 -12.43
C ASP A 6 17.97 -5.04 -11.11
N ILE A 7 16.84 -4.37 -11.07
CA ILE A 7 15.99 -4.25 -9.88
C ILE A 7 15.57 -5.63 -9.36
N ASP A 8 15.56 -6.65 -10.24
CA ASP A 8 15.28 -8.03 -9.88
C ASP A 8 16.43 -8.66 -9.10
N VAL A 9 17.68 -8.32 -9.46
CA VAL A 9 18.88 -8.75 -8.72
C VAL A 9 18.92 -8.12 -7.33
N VAL A 10 18.59 -6.82 -7.23
CA VAL A 10 18.50 -6.12 -5.94
C VAL A 10 17.39 -6.75 -5.07
N SER A 11 16.26 -7.09 -5.66
CA SER A 11 15.15 -7.76 -4.97
C SER A 11 15.56 -9.13 -4.44
N GLU A 12 16.30 -9.91 -5.23
CA GLU A 12 16.77 -11.25 -4.83
C GLU A 12 17.83 -11.16 -3.73
N ILE A 13 18.76 -10.22 -3.83
CA ILE A 13 19.78 -9.95 -2.79
C ILE A 13 19.06 -9.55 -1.49
N PHE A 14 18.08 -8.67 -1.57
CA PHE A 14 17.29 -8.23 -0.41
C PHE A 14 16.57 -9.40 0.29
N ILE A 15 15.91 -10.27 -0.48
CA ILE A 15 15.26 -11.48 0.05
C ILE A 15 16.28 -12.40 0.74
N ARG A 16 17.46 -12.59 0.13
CA ARG A 16 18.53 -13.45 0.68
C ARG A 16 19.13 -12.87 1.96
N ILE A 17 19.34 -11.56 2.03
CA ILE A 17 19.84 -10.89 3.24
C ILE A 17 18.84 -11.03 4.38
N ASN A 18 17.54 -10.90 4.11
CA ASN A 18 16.48 -11.06 5.10
C ASN A 18 16.35 -12.49 5.64
N LEU A 19 16.76 -13.50 4.88
CA LEU A 19 16.77 -14.89 5.34
C LEU A 19 17.92 -15.19 6.33
N GLN A 20 18.94 -14.33 6.40
CA GLN A 20 20.14 -14.56 7.22
C GLN A 20 20.35 -13.59 8.38
N GLY A 21 19.51 -12.56 8.52
CA GLY A 21 19.68 -11.51 9.51
C GLY A 21 18.40 -11.06 10.21
N LYS A 22 18.46 -9.93 10.95
CA LYS A 22 17.25 -9.23 11.40
C LYS A 22 16.43 -8.92 10.16
N PRO A 23 15.18 -9.40 10.05
CA PRO A 23 14.38 -9.14 8.86
C PRO A 23 14.24 -7.64 8.67
N LEU A 24 14.78 -7.12 7.56
CA LEU A 24 14.36 -5.82 7.06
C LEU A 24 12.85 -5.88 6.91
N ASN A 25 12.18 -4.81 7.26
CA ASN A 25 10.74 -4.72 7.18
C ASN A 25 10.32 -4.95 5.71
N GLN A 26 9.59 -6.05 5.47
CA GLN A 26 9.17 -6.44 4.11
C GLN A 26 8.24 -5.36 3.50
N GLU A 27 7.50 -4.69 4.34
CA GLU A 27 6.59 -3.61 3.98
C GLU A 27 7.35 -2.40 3.42
N ASP A 28 8.48 -2.02 4.04
CA ASP A 28 9.35 -0.93 3.55
C ASP A 28 9.92 -1.27 2.17
N PHE A 29 10.29 -2.52 1.97
CA PHE A 29 10.76 -2.98 0.67
C PHE A 29 9.66 -2.90 -0.40
N VAL A 30 8.44 -3.32 -0.07
CA VAL A 30 7.29 -3.20 -0.98
C VAL A 30 7.04 -1.75 -1.34
N MET A 31 7.02 -0.84 -0.36
CA MET A 31 6.83 0.59 -0.58
C MET A 31 7.92 1.18 -1.48
N SER A 32 9.18 0.78 -1.28
CA SER A 32 10.28 1.19 -2.15
C SER A 32 10.13 0.64 -3.55
N LYS A 33 9.71 -0.63 -3.69
CA LYS A 33 9.47 -1.24 -4.99
C LYS A 33 8.31 -0.59 -5.74
N ILE A 34 7.25 -0.21 -5.05
CA ILE A 34 6.14 0.54 -5.64
C ILE A 34 6.67 1.86 -6.20
N SER A 35 7.42 2.62 -5.41
CA SER A 35 7.92 3.94 -5.78
C SER A 35 8.80 3.96 -7.04
N VAL A 36 9.69 2.98 -7.21
CA VAL A 36 10.61 2.97 -8.37
C VAL A 36 9.94 2.56 -9.68
N ASN A 37 8.69 2.12 -9.65
CA ASN A 37 7.93 1.72 -10.83
C ASN A 37 6.99 2.85 -11.31
N GLU A 38 7.56 4.02 -11.56
CA GLU A 38 6.84 5.22 -12.02
C GLU A 38 6.01 4.98 -13.29
N GLN A 39 6.51 4.12 -14.19
CA GLN A 39 5.81 3.74 -15.42
C GLN A 39 4.42 3.12 -15.21
N TYR A 40 4.13 2.64 -14.00
CA TYR A 40 2.84 2.09 -13.59
C TYR A 40 2.12 3.01 -12.58
N GLY A 41 2.56 4.25 -12.40
CA GLY A 41 2.03 5.19 -11.43
C GLY A 41 2.34 4.83 -9.98
N GLY A 42 3.46 4.12 -9.76
CA GLY A 42 3.86 3.63 -8.44
C GLY A 42 4.13 4.76 -7.45
N ASP A 43 4.69 5.86 -7.89
CA ASP A 43 4.90 7.08 -7.10
C ASP A 43 3.59 7.64 -6.55
N TYR A 44 2.55 7.73 -7.38
CA TYR A 44 1.21 8.18 -6.94
C TYR A 44 0.57 7.20 -5.96
N ILE A 45 0.71 5.89 -6.19
CA ILE A 45 0.19 4.86 -5.28
C ILE A 45 0.87 4.96 -3.92
N ARG A 46 2.20 5.09 -3.90
CA ARG A 46 2.97 5.23 -2.67
C ARG A 46 2.59 6.48 -1.91
N ASN A 47 2.59 7.63 -2.59
CA ASN A 47 2.25 8.91 -1.98
C ASN A 47 0.83 8.89 -1.41
N CYS A 48 -0.12 8.25 -2.10
CA CYS A 48 -1.48 8.08 -1.61
C CYS A 48 -1.52 7.33 -0.27
N ILE A 49 -0.79 6.23 -0.17
CA ILE A 49 -0.71 5.44 1.08
C ILE A 49 -0.06 6.27 2.20
N ASP A 50 1.09 6.90 1.93
CA ASP A 50 1.84 7.66 2.92
C ASP A 50 1.05 8.87 3.42
N TYR A 51 0.48 9.66 2.50
CA TYR A 51 -0.30 10.86 2.86
C TYR A 51 -1.61 10.49 3.57
N PHE A 52 -2.30 9.44 3.14
CA PHE A 52 -3.48 8.95 3.84
C PHE A 52 -3.18 8.60 5.30
N CYS A 53 -2.16 7.75 5.53
CA CYS A 53 -1.77 7.35 6.87
C CYS A 53 -1.30 8.53 7.74
N HIS A 54 -0.69 9.54 7.12
CA HIS A 54 -0.28 10.77 7.80
C HIS A 54 -1.47 11.65 8.15
N LEU A 55 -2.35 11.91 7.19
CA LEU A 55 -3.51 12.78 7.37
C LEU A 55 -4.53 12.26 8.38
N LEU A 56 -4.69 10.94 8.51
CA LEU A 56 -5.52 10.36 9.56
C LEU A 56 -4.99 10.60 10.97
N ARG A 57 -3.68 10.82 11.12
CA ARG A 57 -3.05 11.15 12.40
C ARG A 57 -3.05 12.64 12.68
N GLU A 58 -2.84 13.43 11.63
CA GLU A 58 -2.66 14.87 11.71
C GLU A 58 -3.33 15.57 10.51
N PRO A 59 -4.66 15.73 10.53
CA PRO A 59 -5.43 16.34 9.44
C PRO A 59 -5.02 17.78 9.10
N SER A 60 -4.46 18.49 10.08
CA SER A 60 -3.99 19.89 9.94
C SER A 60 -2.91 20.05 8.86
N PHE A 61 -2.17 18.97 8.54
CA PHE A 61 -1.16 18.97 7.48
C PHE A 61 -1.75 18.97 6.07
N TYR A 62 -3.06 18.77 5.89
CA TYR A 62 -3.67 18.69 4.55
C TYR A 62 -3.33 19.88 3.67
N GLN A 63 -3.48 21.11 4.19
CA GLN A 63 -3.22 22.32 3.41
C GLN A 63 -1.74 22.46 3.03
N VAL A 64 -0.84 22.11 3.92
CA VAL A 64 0.61 22.15 3.66
C VAL A 64 1.00 21.14 2.59
N LEU A 65 0.48 19.91 2.66
CA LEU A 65 0.71 18.89 1.65
C LEU A 65 0.13 19.31 0.29
N GLN A 66 -1.10 19.85 0.27
CA GLN A 66 -1.74 20.29 -0.95
C GLN A 66 -0.95 21.41 -1.68
N GLN A 67 -0.33 22.31 -0.92
CA GLN A 67 0.49 23.40 -1.49
C GLN A 67 1.82 22.88 -2.03
N ASN A 68 2.45 21.93 -1.35
CA ASN A 68 3.77 21.42 -1.74
C ASN A 68 3.69 20.35 -2.83
N GLU A 69 2.61 19.54 -2.84
CA GLU A 69 2.41 18.38 -3.71
C GLU A 69 1.23 18.61 -4.66
N THR A 70 1.20 19.78 -5.30
CA THR A 70 0.06 20.23 -6.12
C THR A 70 -0.27 19.25 -7.25
N GLU A 71 0.74 18.65 -7.88
CA GLU A 71 0.55 17.70 -8.96
C GLU A 71 -0.16 16.43 -8.45
N PHE A 72 0.29 15.91 -7.31
CA PHE A 72 -0.35 14.75 -6.68
C PHE A 72 -1.81 15.04 -6.30
N PHE A 73 -2.08 16.19 -5.64
CA PHE A 73 -3.45 16.52 -5.19
C PHE A 73 -4.40 16.85 -6.34
N ASN A 74 -3.92 17.15 -7.53
CA ASN A 74 -4.73 17.28 -8.76
C ASN A 74 -5.06 15.91 -9.39
N SER A 75 -4.35 14.85 -9.03
CA SER A 75 -4.60 13.49 -9.50
C SER A 75 -5.86 12.86 -8.88
N GLU A 76 -6.27 11.71 -9.41
CA GLU A 76 -7.37 10.92 -8.83
C GLU A 76 -7.06 10.46 -7.39
N TYR A 77 -5.79 10.14 -7.11
CA TYR A 77 -5.36 9.72 -5.78
C TYR A 77 -5.44 10.86 -4.76
N GLY A 78 -4.97 12.05 -5.13
CA GLY A 78 -5.05 13.22 -4.26
C GLY A 78 -6.49 13.66 -3.99
N LYS A 79 -7.35 13.60 -5.01
CA LYS A 79 -8.79 13.89 -4.86
C LYS A 79 -9.48 12.92 -3.90
N ALA A 80 -9.07 11.65 -3.90
CA ALA A 80 -9.60 10.65 -2.97
C ALA A 80 -9.26 10.93 -1.50
N LEU A 81 -8.24 11.76 -1.21
CA LEU A 81 -7.83 12.15 0.14
C LEU A 81 -8.46 13.46 0.64
N THR A 82 -9.28 14.14 -0.18
CA THR A 82 -9.85 15.47 0.16
C THR A 82 -10.65 15.46 1.46
N TRP A 83 -11.34 14.38 1.76
CA TRP A 83 -12.16 14.23 2.96
C TRP A 83 -11.33 14.18 4.26
N CYS A 84 -10.06 13.73 4.17
CA CYS A 84 -9.18 13.61 5.35
C CYS A 84 -8.93 14.95 6.05
N GLN A 85 -9.10 16.09 5.37
CA GLN A 85 -8.97 17.42 5.99
C GLN A 85 -9.98 17.68 7.10
N ASN A 86 -11.15 16.99 7.07
CA ASN A 86 -12.25 17.17 8.01
C ASN A 86 -12.34 16.02 9.02
N GLU A 87 -11.40 15.08 9.02
CA GLU A 87 -11.41 13.95 9.94
C GLU A 87 -11.00 14.40 11.33
N GLU A 88 -11.91 14.28 12.30
CA GLU A 88 -11.62 14.72 13.67
C GLU A 88 -10.96 13.64 14.54
N GLN A 89 -11.48 12.42 14.50
CA GLN A 89 -10.93 11.29 15.27
C GLN A 89 -11.33 9.95 14.65
N SER A 90 -10.34 9.24 14.15
CA SER A 90 -10.51 7.87 13.68
C SER A 90 -10.25 6.86 14.80
N LEU A 91 -11.14 5.88 14.97
CA LEU A 91 -10.89 4.72 15.85
C LEU A 91 -9.77 3.83 15.31
N TYR A 92 -9.75 3.63 14.01
CA TYR A 92 -8.76 2.86 13.29
C TYR A 92 -7.85 3.80 12.52
N ILE A 93 -6.58 3.81 12.88
CA ILE A 93 -5.53 4.60 12.21
C ILE A 93 -4.54 3.60 11.62
N PRO A 94 -4.68 3.25 10.33
CA PRO A 94 -3.81 2.27 9.69
C PRO A 94 -2.39 2.81 9.51
N SER A 95 -1.43 1.88 9.53
CA SER A 95 -0.10 2.08 8.97
C SER A 95 -0.10 1.72 7.49
N TYR A 96 0.95 2.11 6.75
CA TYR A 96 1.12 1.67 5.36
C TYR A 96 1.15 0.13 5.23
N ALA A 97 1.67 -0.57 6.23
CA ALA A 97 1.66 -2.02 6.29
C ALA A 97 0.24 -2.59 6.36
N ASP A 98 -0.66 -1.93 7.11
CA ASP A 98 -2.07 -2.32 7.20
C ASP A 98 -2.77 -2.11 5.85
N VAL A 99 -2.56 -0.97 5.20
CA VAL A 99 -3.12 -0.69 3.87
C VAL A 99 -2.68 -1.75 2.86
N LEU A 100 -1.36 -2.02 2.78
CA LEU A 100 -0.82 -3.04 1.88
C LEU A 100 -1.41 -4.42 2.16
N LYS A 101 -1.60 -4.76 3.43
CA LYS A 101 -2.14 -6.06 3.84
C LYS A 101 -3.61 -6.21 3.46
N VAL A 102 -4.43 -5.19 3.72
CA VAL A 102 -5.85 -5.20 3.31
C VAL A 102 -5.98 -5.32 1.80
N VAL A 103 -5.24 -4.52 1.04
CA VAL A 103 -5.26 -4.59 -0.43
C VAL A 103 -4.81 -5.95 -0.94
N LEU A 104 -3.76 -6.51 -0.34
CA LEU A 104 -3.25 -7.83 -0.71
C LEU A 104 -4.29 -8.93 -0.49
N ILE A 105 -5.00 -8.89 0.62
CA ILE A 105 -6.06 -9.86 0.95
C ILE A 105 -7.25 -9.68 0.00
N SER A 106 -7.74 -8.45 -0.15
CA SER A 106 -8.99 -8.16 -0.85
C SER A 106 -8.88 -8.29 -2.38
N TYR A 107 -7.75 -7.86 -2.95
CA TYR A 107 -7.57 -7.80 -4.41
C TYR A 107 -6.73 -8.92 -4.99
N PHE A 108 -5.88 -9.55 -4.17
CA PHE A 108 -4.99 -10.62 -4.64
C PHE A 108 -5.27 -11.98 -3.99
N GLY A 109 -6.12 -12.03 -2.95
CA GLY A 109 -6.40 -13.27 -2.23
C GLY A 109 -5.16 -13.87 -1.55
N LYS A 110 -4.17 -13.02 -1.21
CA LYS A 110 -2.90 -13.42 -0.60
C LYS A 110 -2.79 -12.83 0.80
N THR A 111 -2.00 -13.43 1.66
CA THR A 111 -1.85 -12.98 3.05
C THR A 111 -0.40 -12.60 3.42
N ARG A 112 0.57 -13.02 2.62
CA ARG A 112 1.99 -12.75 2.87
C ARG A 112 2.46 -11.56 2.07
N ILE A 113 2.99 -10.54 2.72
CA ILE A 113 3.50 -9.34 2.06
C ILE A 113 4.58 -9.68 1.02
N GLY A 114 5.39 -10.72 1.25
CA GLY A 114 6.36 -11.21 0.27
C GLY A 114 5.75 -11.62 -1.07
N ASP A 115 4.49 -12.09 -1.08
CA ASP A 115 3.80 -12.43 -2.34
C ASP A 115 3.56 -11.17 -3.19
N LEU A 116 3.33 -10.02 -2.57
CA LEU A 116 3.17 -8.75 -3.29
C LEU A 116 4.47 -8.34 -4.01
N VAL A 117 5.63 -8.58 -3.39
CA VAL A 117 6.93 -8.36 -4.04
C VAL A 117 7.06 -9.18 -5.33
N HIS A 118 6.67 -10.45 -5.29
CA HIS A 118 6.71 -11.33 -6.45
C HIS A 118 5.76 -10.86 -7.55
N LEU A 119 4.52 -10.52 -7.20
CA LEU A 119 3.52 -10.01 -8.14
C LEU A 119 3.98 -8.72 -8.83
N LEU A 120 4.46 -7.74 -8.06
CA LEU A 120 4.98 -6.48 -8.60
C LEU A 120 6.28 -6.65 -9.42
N SER A 121 6.97 -7.78 -9.27
CA SER A 121 8.13 -8.17 -10.10
C SER A 121 7.76 -9.00 -11.34
N GLY A 122 6.47 -9.14 -11.63
CA GLY A 122 6.01 -9.96 -12.76
C GLY A 122 6.17 -11.46 -12.58
N ARG A 123 6.26 -11.90 -11.32
CA ARG A 123 6.36 -13.32 -10.98
C ARG A 123 5.03 -13.76 -10.38
N ASP A 124 4.25 -14.51 -11.13
CA ASP A 124 3.02 -15.12 -10.60
C ASP A 124 3.34 -16.49 -10.02
N GLY A 125 3.27 -16.59 -8.68
CA GLY A 125 3.29 -17.83 -7.93
C GLY A 125 4.41 -18.80 -8.24
N GLU A 126 4.30 -20.03 -7.80
CA GLU A 126 5.30 -21.13 -7.81
C GLU A 126 5.77 -21.62 -9.20
N LYS A 127 5.25 -21.10 -10.28
CA LYS A 127 5.70 -21.44 -11.61
C LYS A 127 6.90 -20.56 -11.97
N LYS A 128 8.10 -21.14 -11.91
CA LYS A 128 9.28 -20.68 -12.65
C LYS A 128 8.94 -20.74 -14.14
N ILE A 129 8.20 -19.79 -14.63
CA ILE A 129 8.01 -19.63 -16.05
C ILE A 129 9.25 -18.91 -16.55
N PHE A 130 10.22 -19.69 -16.99
CA PHE A 130 11.25 -19.25 -17.93
C PHE A 130 10.55 -18.89 -19.24
N SER A 131 9.84 -17.77 -19.26
CA SER A 131 9.19 -17.34 -20.48
C SER A 131 9.04 -15.84 -20.53
N LYS A 132 9.74 -15.31 -21.48
CA LYS A 132 9.53 -14.05 -22.18
C LYS A 132 9.26 -12.83 -21.28
N LYS A 133 10.20 -11.90 -21.34
CA LYS A 133 10.17 -10.54 -20.76
C LYS A 133 8.81 -9.82 -20.91
N GLU A 134 8.06 -10.10 -21.97
CA GLU A 134 6.72 -9.58 -22.25
C GLU A 134 5.65 -10.08 -21.28
N ILE A 135 5.69 -11.37 -20.90
CA ILE A 135 4.71 -11.94 -19.95
C ILE A 135 4.94 -11.37 -18.55
N SER A 136 6.20 -11.26 -18.13
CA SER A 136 6.56 -10.64 -16.85
C SER A 136 6.09 -9.18 -16.76
N LYS A 137 6.24 -8.41 -17.85
CA LYS A 137 5.81 -7.01 -17.91
C LYS A 137 4.29 -6.90 -17.78
N LYS A 138 3.53 -7.74 -18.48
CA LYS A 138 2.06 -7.74 -18.40
C LYS A 138 1.57 -8.13 -17.00
N VAL A 139 2.19 -9.11 -16.35
CA VAL A 139 1.85 -9.50 -14.97
C VAL A 139 2.11 -8.36 -13.99
N SER A 140 3.24 -7.64 -14.14
CA SER A 140 3.51 -6.45 -13.32
C SER A 140 2.48 -5.36 -13.54
N GLU A 141 2.12 -5.06 -14.79
CA GLU A 141 1.12 -4.05 -15.15
C GLU A 141 -0.22 -4.36 -14.50
N GLU A 142 -0.74 -5.58 -14.66
CA GLU A 142 -1.98 -6.04 -14.04
C GLU A 142 -1.90 -5.98 -12.50
N ALA A 143 -0.73 -6.29 -11.92
CA ALA A 143 -0.53 -6.21 -10.48
C ALA A 143 -0.57 -4.75 -9.98
N PHE A 144 0.03 -3.80 -10.70
CA PHE A 144 -0.02 -2.37 -10.35
C PHE A 144 -1.41 -1.79 -10.53
N GLU A 145 -2.16 -2.18 -11.57
CA GLU A 145 -3.57 -1.78 -11.74
C GLU A 145 -4.43 -2.25 -10.57
N LYS A 146 -4.31 -3.52 -10.17
CA LYS A 146 -5.02 -4.07 -9.01
C LYS A 146 -4.63 -3.39 -7.72
N LEU A 147 -3.34 -3.12 -7.53
CA LEU A 147 -2.83 -2.42 -6.35
C LEU A 147 -3.42 -1.00 -6.28
N GLY A 148 -3.37 -0.26 -7.38
CA GLY A 148 -3.93 1.10 -7.45
C GLY A 148 -5.43 1.13 -7.20
N ALA A 149 -6.19 0.18 -7.78
CA ALA A 149 -7.61 0.04 -7.52
C ALA A 149 -7.90 -0.28 -6.05
N GLY A 150 -7.12 -1.19 -5.45
CA GLY A 150 -7.25 -1.56 -4.05
C GLY A 150 -6.93 -0.42 -3.10
N VAL A 151 -5.88 0.36 -3.39
CA VAL A 151 -5.53 1.54 -2.59
C VAL A 151 -6.63 2.60 -2.68
N LYS A 152 -7.14 2.90 -3.88
CA LYS A 152 -8.26 3.85 -4.05
C LYS A 152 -9.52 3.39 -3.29
N ALA A 153 -9.83 2.11 -3.33
CA ALA A 153 -10.96 1.56 -2.57
C ALA A 153 -10.74 1.64 -1.06
N PHE A 154 -9.51 1.43 -0.59
CA PHE A 154 -9.17 1.53 0.83
C PHE A 154 -9.30 2.96 1.36
N VAL A 155 -8.80 3.95 0.62
CA VAL A 155 -8.83 5.36 1.05
C VAL A 155 -10.16 6.05 0.75
N CYS A 156 -11.11 5.37 0.11
CA CYS A 156 -12.43 5.90 -0.20
C CYS A 156 -13.18 6.26 1.10
N GLU A 157 -13.70 7.49 1.18
CA GLU A 157 -14.42 7.98 2.36
C GLU A 157 -15.55 7.05 2.78
N GLU A 158 -16.39 6.62 1.84
CA GLU A 158 -17.54 5.76 2.13
C GLU A 158 -17.13 4.43 2.77
N ASN A 159 -16.10 3.78 2.23
CA ASN A 159 -15.59 2.51 2.75
C ASN A 159 -14.97 2.70 4.13
N PHE A 160 -14.10 3.70 4.26
CA PHE A 160 -13.40 3.95 5.52
C PHE A 160 -14.36 4.36 6.63
N GLN A 161 -15.25 5.30 6.39
CA GLN A 161 -16.26 5.73 7.35
C GLN A 161 -17.29 4.63 7.64
N GLY A 162 -17.61 3.81 6.64
CA GLY A 162 -18.45 2.62 6.83
C GLY A 162 -17.83 1.65 7.84
N PHE A 163 -16.54 1.39 7.69
CA PHE A 163 -15.79 0.54 8.62
C PHE A 163 -15.71 1.14 10.03
N GLN A 164 -15.40 2.44 10.14
CA GLN A 164 -15.42 3.14 11.43
C GLN A 164 -16.76 3.02 12.15
N LYS A 165 -17.88 3.18 11.40
CA LYS A 165 -19.24 3.00 11.93
C LYS A 165 -19.50 1.57 12.40
N ALA A 166 -18.99 0.58 11.65
CA ALA A 166 -19.10 -0.83 12.02
C ALA A 166 -18.36 -1.12 13.33
N LEU A 167 -17.15 -0.60 13.51
CA LEU A 167 -16.39 -0.71 14.76
C LEU A 167 -17.15 -0.08 15.94
N LYS A 168 -17.71 1.13 15.77
CA LYS A 168 -18.53 1.78 16.81
C LYS A 168 -19.73 0.93 17.18
N LYS A 169 -20.45 0.38 16.22
CA LYS A 169 -21.60 -0.52 16.44
C LYS A 169 -21.20 -1.82 17.16
N ALA A 170 -19.99 -2.33 16.92
CA ALA A 170 -19.44 -3.50 17.62
C ALA A 170 -19.00 -3.19 19.07
N GLY A 171 -19.13 -1.94 19.52
CA GLY A 171 -18.82 -1.54 20.90
C GLY A 171 -17.42 -0.95 21.10
N TYR A 172 -16.64 -0.77 20.03
CA TYR A 172 -15.34 -0.11 20.12
C TYR A 172 -15.52 1.41 20.21
N SER A 173 -15.32 1.97 21.40
CA SER A 173 -15.47 3.42 21.65
C SER A 173 -14.16 4.19 21.60
N CYS A 174 -13.01 3.50 21.67
CA CYS A 174 -11.70 4.12 21.55
C CYS A 174 -10.67 3.13 21.00
N SER A 175 -9.60 3.64 20.42
CA SER A 175 -8.52 2.85 19.82
C SER A 175 -7.82 1.89 20.80
N ARG A 176 -7.84 2.19 22.11
CA ARG A 176 -7.25 1.35 23.16
C ARG A 176 -7.95 0.00 23.31
N LEU A 177 -9.21 -0.11 22.88
CA LEU A 177 -9.97 -1.36 22.90
C LEU A 177 -9.60 -2.28 21.74
N LEU A 178 -8.92 -1.75 20.73
CA LEU A 178 -8.44 -2.52 19.58
C LEU A 178 -7.13 -3.20 19.95
N TYR A 179 -7.23 -4.40 20.48
CA TYR A 179 -6.09 -5.17 21.00
C TYR A 179 -5.06 -5.55 19.92
N SER A 180 -5.48 -5.69 18.67
CA SER A 180 -4.62 -5.98 17.54
C SER A 180 -5.17 -5.35 16.25
N GLN A 181 -4.47 -4.38 15.71
CA GLN A 181 -4.81 -3.80 14.40
C GLN A 181 -4.75 -4.84 13.28
N SER A 182 -3.87 -5.83 13.39
CA SER A 182 -3.75 -6.89 12.39
C SER A 182 -5.04 -7.69 12.20
N VAL A 183 -5.87 -7.85 13.24
CA VAL A 183 -7.17 -8.52 13.13
C VAL A 183 -8.14 -7.67 12.31
N LEU A 184 -8.08 -6.34 12.45
CA LEU A 184 -8.95 -5.41 11.73
C LEU A 184 -8.71 -5.45 10.21
N ASN A 185 -7.48 -5.76 9.79
CA ASN A 185 -7.12 -5.87 8.38
C ASN A 185 -7.87 -7.01 7.65
N TYR A 186 -8.41 -7.98 8.39
CA TYR A 186 -9.25 -9.04 7.84
C TYR A 186 -10.74 -8.70 7.88
N CYS A 187 -11.12 -7.65 8.61
CA CYS A 187 -12.50 -7.20 8.76
C CYS A 187 -12.84 -5.99 7.87
N TYR A 188 -11.80 -5.28 7.43
CA TYR A 188 -11.92 -4.15 6.51
C TYR A 188 -12.29 -4.62 5.12
#